data_79c68791a5683285f631642d19a5fe86
#
_entry.id   79c68791a5683285f631642d19a5fe86
#
_cell.length_a   1.000
_cell.length_b   1.000
_cell.length_c   1.000
_cell.angle_alpha   90.00
_cell.angle_beta   90.00
_cell.angle_gamma   90.00
#
_symmetry.space_group_name_H-M   'P 1'
#
loop_
_entity.id
_entity.type
_entity.pdbx_description
1 polymer ?
#
loop_
_entity_poly.entity_id
_entity_poly.type
_entity_poly.pdbx_seq_one_letter_code
_entity_poly.pdbx_strand_id
1 'polypeptide(L)'
;CINRLLILAKPKSFMKEEITIKEAQEQVDQWIKTVGVRYFNELTNMTILMEEVGELARIMSRTYGEQSFKESDKGKDLGDEMADVLWVLICLANQTGVDLTEAMKKNFEKKNIRDIDRRKVQYFLLPI
;
A
#
# COMPACT_ATOMS: atom_id res chain seq x y z
N CYS A 1 16.02 -19.18 38.26
CA CYS A 1 16.78 -19.36 36.98
C CYS A 1 15.94 -19.89 35.81
N ILE A 2 14.62 -19.90 35.89
CA ILE A 2 13.75 -20.42 34.79
C ILE A 2 13.13 -19.31 33.94
N ASN A 3 13.31 -18.05 34.30
CA ASN A 3 12.64 -16.91 33.62
C ASN A 3 13.46 -16.22 32.54
N ARG A 4 14.59 -16.75 32.10
CA ARG A 4 15.42 -16.10 31.07
C ARG A 4 15.30 -16.69 29.67
N LEU A 5 14.58 -17.81 29.51
CA LEU A 5 14.45 -18.47 28.19
C LEU A 5 13.15 -18.15 27.46
N LEU A 6 12.22 -17.44 28.09
CA LEU A 6 10.91 -17.09 27.49
C LEU A 6 10.86 -15.75 26.77
N ILE A 7 11.96 -14.98 26.80
CA ILE A 7 12.01 -13.62 26.19
C ILE A 7 12.59 -13.62 24.78
N LEU A 8 13.11 -14.74 24.28
CA LEU A 8 13.76 -14.81 22.96
C LEU A 8 12.94 -15.46 21.84
N ALA A 9 11.75 -15.92 22.11
CA ALA A 9 10.82 -16.27 21.05
C ALA A 9 9.98 -15.03 20.72
N LYS A 10 10.53 -14.13 19.91
CA LYS A 10 9.65 -13.25 19.10
C LYS A 10 8.68 -14.21 18.41
N PRO A 11 7.36 -14.00 18.51
CA PRO A 11 6.43 -14.81 17.75
C PRO A 11 6.89 -14.68 16.29
N LYS A 12 7.25 -15.81 15.68
CA LYS A 12 7.43 -15.86 14.22
C LYS A 12 6.20 -15.18 13.66
N SER A 13 6.38 -14.10 12.93
CA SER A 13 5.26 -13.40 12.33
C SER A 13 4.44 -14.46 11.60
N PHE A 14 3.14 -14.52 11.86
CA PHE A 14 2.21 -15.41 11.16
C PHE A 14 2.09 -15.07 9.66
N MET A 15 2.88 -14.10 9.19
CA MET A 15 2.93 -13.67 7.82
C MET A 15 3.62 -14.75 7.00
N LYS A 16 2.96 -15.25 5.98
CA LYS A 16 3.59 -16.02 4.93
C LYS A 16 4.73 -15.21 4.32
N GLU A 17 5.73 -15.88 3.80
CA GLU A 17 6.83 -15.27 3.06
C GLU A 17 6.33 -14.47 1.84
N GLU A 18 5.26 -14.96 1.22
CA GLU A 18 4.54 -14.28 0.13
C GLU A 18 3.08 -14.04 0.53
N ILE A 19 2.56 -12.87 0.22
CA ILE A 19 1.19 -12.48 0.52
C ILE A 19 0.50 -11.96 -0.75
N THR A 20 -0.67 -12.50 -1.06
CA THR A 20 -1.51 -12.00 -2.16
C THR A 20 -2.27 -10.75 -1.74
N ILE A 21 -2.77 -9.98 -2.70
CA ILE A 21 -3.65 -8.83 -2.43
C ILE A 21 -4.89 -9.28 -1.65
N LYS A 22 -5.47 -10.41 -1.99
CA LYS A 22 -6.62 -10.97 -1.27
C LYS A 22 -6.28 -11.28 0.18
N GLU A 23 -5.16 -11.93 0.43
CA GLU A 23 -4.70 -12.23 1.79
C GLU A 23 -4.41 -10.94 2.57
N ALA A 24 -3.84 -9.91 1.93
CA ALA A 24 -3.63 -8.62 2.55
C ALA A 24 -4.95 -7.97 2.97
N GLN A 25 -5.98 -7.99 2.12
CA GLN A 25 -7.31 -7.49 2.47
C GLN A 25 -7.91 -8.24 3.66
N GLU A 26 -7.81 -9.56 3.68
CA GLU A 26 -8.30 -10.40 4.77
C GLU A 26 -7.57 -10.14 6.09
N GLN A 27 -6.25 -10.01 6.05
CA GLN A 27 -5.43 -9.76 7.24
C GLN A 27 -5.66 -8.36 7.82
N VAL A 28 -5.79 -7.34 6.98
CA VAL A 28 -6.14 -5.98 7.42
C VAL A 28 -7.51 -5.97 8.08
N ASP A 29 -8.50 -6.62 7.46
CA ASP A 29 -9.86 -6.72 8.03
C ASP A 29 -9.85 -7.40 9.40
N GLN A 30 -9.15 -8.50 9.53
CA GLN A 30 -9.02 -9.20 10.80
C GLN A 30 -8.31 -8.35 11.85
N TRP A 31 -7.25 -7.66 11.50
CA TRP A 31 -6.53 -6.77 12.42
C TRP A 31 -7.42 -5.62 12.90
N ILE A 32 -8.13 -4.96 11.98
CA ILE A 32 -9.04 -3.86 12.33
C ILE A 32 -10.14 -4.33 13.29
N LYS A 33 -10.74 -5.49 13.05
CA LYS A 33 -11.83 -6.03 13.88
C LYS A 33 -11.38 -6.56 15.23
N THR A 34 -10.11 -6.85 15.42
CA THR A 34 -9.56 -7.38 16.66
C THR A 34 -8.74 -6.34 17.41
N VAL A 35 -7.62 -5.89 16.86
CA VAL A 35 -6.70 -4.96 17.51
C VAL A 35 -7.18 -3.52 17.37
N GLY A 36 -7.63 -3.14 16.17
CA GLY A 36 -8.09 -1.79 15.87
C GLY A 36 -9.50 -1.46 16.35
N VAL A 37 -10.23 -2.46 16.81
CA VAL A 37 -11.62 -2.40 17.29
C VAL A 37 -12.64 -2.20 16.16
N ARG A 38 -12.48 -1.22 15.29
CA ARG A 38 -13.37 -0.94 14.15
C ARG A 38 -12.69 -0.08 13.09
N TYR A 39 -13.25 -0.09 11.90
CA TYR A 39 -12.90 0.90 10.89
C TYR A 39 -13.38 2.30 11.29
N PHE A 40 -12.60 3.32 10.96
CA PHE A 40 -13.14 4.67 10.85
C PHE A 40 -14.15 4.72 9.69
N ASN A 41 -15.00 5.76 9.65
CA ASN A 41 -15.90 5.89 8.51
C ASN A 41 -15.09 6.17 7.21
N GLU A 42 -15.74 5.96 6.07
CA GLU A 42 -15.09 6.01 4.75
C GLU A 42 -14.49 7.39 4.44
N LEU A 43 -15.16 8.47 4.84
CA LEU A 43 -14.67 9.83 4.62
C LEU A 43 -13.44 10.12 5.50
N THR A 44 -13.44 9.66 6.74
CA THR A 44 -12.27 9.77 7.62
C THR A 44 -11.10 8.97 7.06
N ASN A 45 -11.33 7.74 6.63
CA ASN A 45 -10.28 6.93 6.00
C ASN A 45 -9.78 7.55 4.69
N MET A 46 -10.62 8.18 3.91
CA MET A 46 -10.18 8.91 2.72
C MET A 46 -9.28 10.09 3.08
N THR A 47 -9.59 10.81 4.16
CA THR A 47 -8.74 11.90 4.67
C THR A 47 -7.39 11.36 5.15
N ILE A 48 -7.38 10.25 5.88
CA ILE A 48 -6.16 9.59 6.33
C ILE A 48 -5.32 9.14 5.11
N LEU A 49 -5.95 8.60 4.08
CA LEU A 49 -5.24 8.25 2.85
C LEU A 49 -4.51 9.45 2.25
N MET A 50 -5.14 10.61 2.23
CA MET A 50 -4.49 11.84 1.74
C MET A 50 -3.33 12.30 2.63
N GLU A 51 -3.43 12.10 3.94
CA GLU A 51 -2.31 12.35 4.87
C GLU A 51 -1.13 11.42 4.56
N GLU A 52 -1.38 10.11 4.41
CA GLU A 52 -0.32 9.14 4.09
C GLU A 52 0.32 9.40 2.71
N VAL A 53 -0.48 9.78 1.72
CA VAL A 53 0.04 10.23 0.42
C VAL A 53 0.91 11.48 0.57
N GLY A 54 0.53 12.41 1.43
CA GLY A 54 1.33 13.59 1.76
C GLY A 54 2.66 13.24 2.43
N GLU A 55 2.66 12.29 3.37
CA GLU A 55 3.88 11.78 4.02
C GLU A 55 4.80 11.10 2.99
N LEU A 56 4.25 10.27 2.13
CA LEU A 56 4.99 9.63 1.02
C LEU A 56 5.59 10.70 0.09
N ALA A 57 4.81 11.69 -0.32
CA ALA A 57 5.27 12.78 -1.17
C ALA A 57 6.41 13.57 -0.52
N ARG A 58 6.33 13.79 0.79
CA ARG A 58 7.36 14.46 1.56
C ARG A 58 8.70 13.70 1.52
N ILE A 59 8.68 12.39 1.77
CA ILE A 59 9.90 11.58 1.73
C ILE A 59 10.46 11.47 0.31
N MET A 60 9.60 11.31 -0.69
CA MET A 60 9.99 11.32 -2.10
C MET A 60 10.70 12.62 -2.50
N SER A 61 10.14 13.77 -2.11
CA SER A 61 10.71 15.09 -2.42
C SER A 61 12.09 15.29 -1.77
N ARG A 62 12.29 14.74 -0.60
CA ARG A 62 13.57 14.85 0.12
C ARG A 62 14.61 13.84 -0.35
N THR A 63 14.18 12.68 -0.82
CA THR A 63 15.08 11.64 -1.31
C THR A 63 15.55 11.93 -2.73
N TYR A 64 14.65 12.39 -3.59
CA TYR A 64 14.90 12.55 -5.04
C TYR A 64 14.74 13.98 -5.55
N GLY A 65 14.22 14.88 -4.75
CA GLY A 65 13.99 16.27 -5.10
C GLY A 65 15.05 17.21 -4.52
N GLU A 66 14.72 18.49 -4.52
CA GLU A 66 15.63 19.57 -4.09
C GLU A 66 15.48 19.93 -2.61
N GLN A 67 14.52 19.34 -1.90
CA GLN A 67 14.29 19.61 -0.48
C GLN A 67 15.22 18.80 0.41
N SER A 68 15.75 19.43 1.45
CA SER A 68 16.60 18.77 2.43
C SER A 68 15.79 17.97 3.45
N PHE A 69 16.38 16.86 3.93
CA PHE A 69 15.85 16.17 5.10
C PHE A 69 15.85 17.06 6.34
N LYS A 70 14.78 17.01 7.10
CA LYS A 70 14.70 17.59 8.44
C LYS A 70 15.03 16.55 9.50
N GLU A 71 15.33 16.99 10.71
CA GLU A 71 15.57 16.09 11.84
C GLU A 71 14.40 15.12 12.07
N SER A 72 13.16 15.62 11.89
CA SER A 72 11.94 14.82 11.99
C SER A 72 11.78 13.74 10.91
N ASP A 73 12.56 13.80 9.83
CA ASP A 73 12.53 12.82 8.73
C ASP A 73 13.52 11.67 8.93
N LYS A 74 14.39 11.77 9.94
CA LYS A 74 15.36 10.72 10.27
C LYS A 74 14.65 9.43 10.65
N GLY A 75 15.11 8.32 10.07
CA GLY A 75 14.56 7.00 10.30
C GLY A 75 13.27 6.69 9.56
N LYS A 76 12.74 7.62 8.76
CA LYS A 76 11.60 7.34 7.89
C LYS A 76 12.06 6.58 6.65
N ASP A 77 11.43 5.46 6.40
CA ASP A 77 11.68 4.59 5.25
C ASP A 77 10.60 4.77 4.19
N LEU A 78 11.03 4.85 2.94
CA LEU A 78 10.11 4.99 1.79
C LEU A 78 9.15 3.80 1.68
N GLY A 79 9.62 2.60 2.00
CA GLY A 79 8.79 1.40 2.02
C GLY A 79 7.66 1.48 3.05
N ASP A 80 7.95 1.99 4.24
CA ASP A 80 6.94 2.18 5.29
C ASP A 80 5.87 3.18 4.85
N GLU A 81 6.25 4.31 4.26
CA GLU A 81 5.28 5.31 3.78
C GLU A 81 4.41 4.74 2.63
N MET A 82 4.97 3.94 1.75
CA MET A 82 4.19 3.23 0.72
C MET A 82 3.25 2.19 1.33
N ALA A 83 3.70 1.47 2.35
CA ALA A 83 2.88 0.49 3.05
C ALA A 83 1.70 1.15 3.79
N ASP A 84 1.91 2.32 4.40
CA ASP A 84 0.85 3.07 5.06
C ASP A 84 -0.22 3.54 4.07
N VAL A 85 0.16 4.03 2.89
CA VAL A 85 -0.77 4.35 1.81
C VAL A 85 -1.57 3.11 1.39
N LEU A 86 -0.90 1.99 1.19
CA LEU A 86 -1.55 0.73 0.79
C LEU A 86 -2.50 0.22 1.87
N TRP A 87 -2.12 0.32 3.14
CA TRP A 87 -2.95 -0.08 4.28
C TRP A 87 -4.29 0.65 4.29
N VAL A 88 -4.27 1.97 4.18
CA VAL A 88 -5.50 2.76 4.19
C VAL A 88 -6.36 2.51 2.95
N LEU A 89 -5.72 2.32 1.79
CA LEU A 89 -6.42 1.96 0.56
C LEU A 89 -7.12 0.60 0.70
N ILE A 90 -6.48 -0.38 1.32
CA ILE A 90 -7.08 -1.68 1.63
C ILE A 90 -8.25 -1.52 2.60
N CYS A 91 -8.13 -0.68 3.64
CA CYS A 91 -9.26 -0.37 4.53
C CYS A 91 -10.47 0.15 3.76
N LEU A 92 -10.26 1.10 2.86
CA LEU A 92 -11.33 1.63 2.01
C LEU A 92 -11.95 0.56 1.10
N ALA A 93 -11.13 -0.29 0.50
CA ALA A 93 -11.62 -1.39 -0.32
C ALA A 93 -12.48 -2.36 0.49
N ASN A 94 -12.04 -2.75 1.68
CA ASN A 94 -12.79 -3.63 2.58
C ASN A 94 -14.13 -3.01 2.99
N GLN A 95 -14.14 -1.72 3.34
CA GLN A 95 -15.36 -1.01 3.77
C GLN A 95 -16.40 -0.87 2.66
N THR A 96 -15.95 -0.73 1.43
CA THR A 96 -16.82 -0.50 0.26
C THR A 96 -17.14 -1.78 -0.52
N GLY A 97 -16.65 -2.93 -0.05
CA GLY A 97 -16.87 -4.22 -0.71
C GLY A 97 -16.10 -4.40 -2.02
N VAL A 98 -15.01 -3.67 -2.20
CA VAL A 98 -14.17 -3.78 -3.40
C VAL A 98 -13.16 -4.91 -3.23
N ASP A 99 -13.21 -5.88 -4.15
CA ASP A 99 -12.16 -6.90 -4.32
C ASP A 99 -11.03 -6.32 -5.17
N LEU A 100 -9.90 -6.02 -4.54
CA LEU A 100 -8.75 -5.42 -5.22
C LEU A 100 -8.09 -6.37 -6.21
N THR A 101 -8.18 -7.68 -6.01
CA THR A 101 -7.67 -8.66 -7.00
C THR A 101 -8.43 -8.52 -8.30
N GLU A 102 -9.75 -8.51 -8.26
CA GLU A 102 -10.60 -8.35 -9.44
C GLU A 102 -10.47 -6.94 -10.05
N ALA A 103 -10.38 -5.92 -9.21
CA ALA A 103 -10.16 -4.54 -9.67
C ALA A 103 -8.83 -4.40 -10.42
N MET A 104 -7.76 -5.01 -9.93
CA MET A 104 -6.45 -5.02 -10.59
C MET A 104 -6.48 -5.79 -11.92
N LYS A 105 -7.12 -6.95 -11.98
CA LYS A 105 -7.29 -7.69 -13.24
C LYS A 105 -7.97 -6.85 -14.30
N LYS A 106 -9.09 -6.21 -13.98
CA LYS A 106 -9.80 -5.30 -14.90
C LYS A 106 -8.94 -4.11 -15.31
N ASN A 107 -8.16 -3.57 -14.39
CA ASN A 107 -7.26 -2.45 -14.68
C ASN A 107 -6.16 -2.85 -15.67
N PHE A 108 -5.57 -4.03 -15.52
CA PHE A 108 -4.59 -4.57 -16.47
C PHE A 108 -5.20 -4.77 -17.86
N GLU A 109 -6.39 -5.35 -17.95
CA GLU A 109 -7.09 -5.52 -19.22
C GLU A 109 -7.31 -4.17 -19.94
N LYS A 110 -7.82 -3.17 -19.23
CA LYS A 110 -8.01 -1.81 -19.78
C LYS A 110 -6.71 -1.20 -20.29
N LYS A 111 -5.63 -1.34 -19.52
CA LYS A 111 -4.30 -0.81 -19.90
C LYS A 111 -3.75 -1.53 -21.11
N ASN A 112 -3.86 -2.84 -21.16
CA ASN A 112 -3.40 -3.65 -22.29
C ASN A 112 -4.12 -3.25 -23.58
N ILE A 113 -5.45 -3.15 -23.57
CA ILE A 113 -6.24 -2.74 -24.74
C ILE A 113 -5.83 -1.34 -25.19
N ARG A 114 -5.80 -0.37 -24.28
CA ARG A 114 -5.47 1.02 -24.59
C ARG A 114 -4.05 1.18 -25.14
N ASP A 115 -3.07 0.51 -24.54
CA ASP A 115 -1.67 0.72 -24.91
C ASP A 115 -1.24 -0.12 -26.11
N ILE A 116 -1.88 -1.24 -26.38
CA ILE A 116 -1.71 -1.98 -27.62
C ILE A 116 -2.15 -1.11 -28.81
N ASP A 117 -3.29 -0.46 -28.72
CA ASP A 117 -3.80 0.41 -29.78
C ASP A 117 -2.91 1.65 -29.99
N ARG A 118 -2.44 2.27 -28.90
CA ARG A 118 -1.48 3.38 -28.95
C ARG A 118 -0.16 2.99 -29.60
N ARG A 119 0.39 1.84 -29.27
CA ARG A 119 1.65 1.36 -29.86
C ARG A 119 1.50 1.06 -31.34
N LYS A 120 0.40 0.48 -31.77
CA LYS A 120 0.11 0.28 -33.20
C LYS A 120 0.16 1.60 -33.99
N VAL A 121 -0.50 2.63 -33.48
CA VAL A 121 -0.48 3.97 -34.09
C VAL A 121 0.93 4.56 -34.11
N GLN A 122 1.70 4.41 -33.03
CA GLN A 122 3.05 4.95 -32.91
C GLN A 122 4.04 4.26 -33.87
N TYR A 123 3.92 2.95 -34.04
CA TYR A 123 4.75 2.23 -35.03
C TYR A 123 4.41 2.58 -36.46
N PHE A 124 3.18 2.94 -36.78
CA PHE A 124 2.77 3.42 -38.11
C PHE A 124 3.21 4.85 -38.39
N LEU A 125 3.52 5.65 -37.39
CA LEU A 125 3.93 7.06 -37.52
C LEU A 125 5.45 7.28 -37.45
N LEU A 126 6.24 6.22 -37.20
CA LEU A 126 7.68 6.33 -37.26
C LEU A 126 8.11 6.37 -38.76
N PRO A 127 8.83 7.40 -39.18
CA PRO A 127 9.40 7.42 -40.55
C PRO A 127 10.37 6.24 -40.68
N ILE A 128 10.23 5.55 -41.78
CA ILE A 128 11.13 4.47 -42.19
C ILE A 128 12.52 5.05 -42.47
#